data_54173590efe2b30464ef09e13a4a582e
#
_entry.id   54173590efe2b30464ef09e13a4a582e
#
_cell.length_a   1.000
_cell.length_b   1.000
_cell.length_c   1.000
_cell.angle_alpha   90.00
_cell.angle_beta   90.00
_cell.angle_gamma   90.00
#
_symmetry.space_group_name_H-M   'P 1'
#
loop_
_entity.id
_entity.type
_entity.pdbx_description
1 polymer ?
#
loop_
_entity_poly.entity_id
_entity_poly.type
_entity_poly.pdbx_seq_one_letter_code
_entity_poly.pdbx_strand_id
1 'polypeptide(L)'
;HGATGVSVSPQFPKLAGQRKEYLVDQLTDFKSHARADPNAKRYMWGFTHLTDKQIDELAAYFSGQEAVPGEAGDRMLLDAGKAIFVAGLPDKGVAACIGCHGQHGEGLDRFPRLAGQHADYVVKQLRIFRETDTRPRGAVMKSVCANMTEQDMRAVAAYVEAFPAEAGVSVKPPEAGASANPPEADVSVGPPEAGASASPAETG
;
A
#
# COMPACT_ATOMS: atom_id res chain seq x y z
N HIS A 1 7.76 2.88 -4.36
CA HIS A 1 7.81 2.32 -3.00
C HIS A 1 9.25 2.14 -2.48
N GLY A 2 10.27 2.31 -3.34
CA GLY A 2 11.66 1.97 -3.04
C GLY A 2 11.94 0.46 -3.08
N ALA A 3 13.22 0.09 -3.25
CA ALA A 3 13.60 -1.32 -3.37
C ALA A 3 13.28 -2.13 -2.10
N THR A 4 13.43 -1.52 -0.93
CA THR A 4 13.13 -2.15 0.37
C THR A 4 11.69 -1.90 0.85
N GLY A 5 10.86 -1.24 0.06
CA GLY A 5 9.50 -0.85 0.49
C GLY A 5 9.45 0.36 1.41
N VAL A 6 10.58 1.04 1.65
CA VAL A 6 10.65 2.30 2.39
C VAL A 6 10.47 3.46 1.41
N SER A 7 9.21 3.84 1.18
CA SER A 7 8.88 4.97 0.31
C SER A 7 9.27 6.30 0.96
N VAL A 8 9.97 7.15 0.22
CA VAL A 8 10.27 8.53 0.64
C VAL A 8 9.20 9.53 0.19
N SER A 9 8.32 9.11 -0.70
CA SER A 9 7.25 9.95 -1.23
C SER A 9 5.94 9.69 -0.52
N PRO A 10 5.28 10.71 0.05
CA PRO A 10 3.97 10.55 0.70
C PRO A 10 2.84 10.16 -0.26
N GLN A 11 3.07 10.22 -1.57
CA GLN A 11 2.10 9.73 -2.56
C GLN A 11 2.04 8.21 -2.65
N PHE A 12 3.14 7.53 -2.35
CA PHE A 12 3.29 6.09 -2.45
C PHE A 12 3.44 5.48 -1.05
N PRO A 13 2.68 4.43 -0.71
CA PRO A 13 2.76 3.84 0.63
C PRO A 13 4.10 3.18 0.89
N LYS A 14 4.50 3.16 2.16
CA LYS A 14 5.52 2.27 2.67
C LYS A 14 4.97 0.84 2.65
N LEU A 15 5.75 -0.11 2.14
CA LEU A 15 5.39 -1.53 2.05
C LEU A 15 6.21 -2.39 3.01
N ALA A 16 7.34 -1.89 3.49
CA ALA A 16 8.19 -2.58 4.46
C ALA A 16 7.41 -2.95 5.71
N GLY A 17 7.47 -4.22 6.10
CA GLY A 17 6.76 -4.75 7.26
C GLY A 17 5.24 -4.77 7.16
N GLN A 18 4.68 -4.58 5.96
CA GLN A 18 3.23 -4.67 5.74
C GLN A 18 2.78 -6.13 5.80
N ARG A 19 1.52 -6.37 6.20
CA ARG A 19 0.93 -7.72 6.25
C ARG A 19 0.96 -8.39 4.88
N LYS A 20 1.49 -9.62 4.83
CA LYS A 20 1.61 -10.39 3.58
C LYS A 20 0.24 -10.56 2.92
N GLU A 21 -0.75 -10.98 3.69
CA GLU A 21 -2.12 -11.23 3.21
C GLU A 21 -2.74 -9.97 2.61
N TYR A 22 -2.52 -8.83 3.24
CA TYR A 22 -2.96 -7.54 2.71
C TYR A 22 -2.26 -7.18 1.39
N LEU A 23 -0.95 -7.42 1.29
CA LEU A 23 -0.20 -7.15 0.05
C LEU A 23 -0.68 -8.06 -1.10
N VAL A 24 -0.91 -9.36 -0.84
CA VAL A 24 -1.50 -10.29 -1.81
C VAL A 24 -2.85 -9.79 -2.31
N ASP A 25 -3.73 -9.39 -1.38
CA ASP A 25 -5.05 -8.87 -1.72
C ASP A 25 -4.97 -7.61 -2.59
N GLN A 26 -4.08 -6.66 -2.25
CA GLN A 26 -3.94 -5.43 -3.01
C GLN A 26 -3.37 -5.66 -4.41
N LEU A 27 -2.36 -6.53 -4.55
CA LEU A 27 -1.80 -6.87 -5.86
C LEU A 27 -2.82 -7.62 -6.73
N THR A 28 -3.60 -8.52 -6.13
CA THR A 28 -4.70 -9.21 -6.82
C THR A 28 -5.77 -8.24 -7.29
N ASP A 29 -6.13 -7.26 -6.45
CA ASP A 29 -7.12 -6.24 -6.81
C ASP A 29 -6.61 -5.28 -7.90
N PHE A 30 -5.31 -4.98 -7.95
CA PHE A 30 -4.72 -4.24 -9.08
C PHE A 30 -4.72 -5.08 -10.36
N LYS A 31 -4.33 -6.35 -10.28
CA LYS A 31 -4.32 -7.29 -11.42
C LYS A 31 -5.71 -7.45 -12.03
N SER A 32 -6.75 -7.58 -11.21
CA SER A 32 -8.14 -7.72 -11.66
C SER A 32 -8.83 -6.39 -11.96
N HIS A 33 -8.17 -5.27 -11.76
CA HIS A 33 -8.72 -3.91 -11.85
C HIS A 33 -9.87 -3.62 -10.85
N ALA A 34 -10.07 -4.49 -9.85
CA ALA A 34 -11.07 -4.29 -8.80
C ALA A 34 -10.75 -3.07 -7.95
N ARG A 35 -9.47 -2.85 -7.64
CA ARG A 35 -9.03 -1.59 -7.02
C ARG A 35 -8.80 -0.55 -8.10
N ALA A 36 -9.70 0.42 -8.18
CA ALA A 36 -9.83 1.34 -9.31
C ALA A 36 -9.78 2.83 -8.92
N ASP A 37 -9.19 3.17 -7.76
CA ASP A 37 -8.94 4.57 -7.42
C ASP A 37 -7.97 5.23 -8.42
N PRO A 38 -7.99 6.58 -8.56
CA PRO A 38 -7.21 7.26 -9.61
C PRO A 38 -5.72 6.94 -9.59
N ASN A 39 -5.13 6.77 -8.40
CA ASN A 39 -3.71 6.44 -8.28
C ASN A 39 -3.45 4.96 -8.62
N ALA A 40 -4.37 4.06 -8.29
CA ALA A 40 -4.32 2.67 -8.72
C ALA A 40 -4.25 2.56 -10.23
N LYS A 41 -5.18 3.23 -10.93
CA LYS A 41 -5.23 3.26 -12.39
C LYS A 41 -3.94 3.82 -13.00
N ARG A 42 -3.45 4.91 -12.45
CA ARG A 42 -2.29 5.62 -13.01
C ARG A 42 -0.97 4.89 -12.80
N TYR A 43 -0.78 4.24 -11.64
CA TYR A 43 0.54 3.76 -11.24
C TYR A 43 0.63 2.24 -11.07
N MET A 44 -0.48 1.57 -10.73
CA MET A 44 -0.43 0.16 -10.35
C MET A 44 -1.05 -0.80 -11.38
N TRP A 45 -1.93 -0.33 -12.25
CA TRP A 45 -2.55 -1.19 -13.26
C TRP A 45 -1.56 -1.72 -14.31
N GLY A 46 -0.37 -1.11 -14.45
CA GLY A 46 0.72 -1.66 -15.26
C GLY A 46 1.25 -3.01 -14.79
N PHE A 47 0.94 -3.41 -13.54
CA PHE A 47 1.37 -4.69 -12.95
C PHE A 47 0.33 -5.82 -13.10
N THR A 48 -0.57 -5.72 -14.08
CA THR A 48 -1.61 -6.72 -14.33
C THR A 48 -1.09 -8.05 -14.86
N HIS A 49 0.16 -8.08 -15.33
CA HIS A 49 0.81 -9.29 -15.88
C HIS A 49 1.45 -10.20 -14.83
N LEU A 50 1.46 -9.79 -13.55
CA LEU A 50 2.01 -10.63 -12.49
C LEU A 50 1.25 -11.94 -12.37
N THR A 51 1.98 -13.05 -12.30
CA THR A 51 1.43 -14.36 -11.93
C THR A 51 1.09 -14.40 -10.44
N ASP A 52 0.26 -15.32 -10.01
CA ASP A 52 -0.08 -15.46 -8.58
C ASP A 52 1.16 -15.81 -7.73
N LYS A 53 2.10 -16.57 -8.30
CA LYS A 53 3.40 -16.86 -7.68
C LYS A 53 4.21 -15.57 -7.46
N GLN A 54 4.31 -14.71 -8.47
CA GLN A 54 5.02 -13.43 -8.35
C GLN A 54 4.35 -12.49 -7.34
N ILE A 55 3.03 -12.49 -7.27
CA ILE A 55 2.27 -11.75 -6.25
C ILE A 55 2.65 -12.23 -4.85
N ASP A 56 2.67 -13.56 -4.63
CA ASP A 56 3.02 -14.15 -3.33
C ASP A 56 4.49 -13.85 -2.95
N GLU A 57 5.42 -13.95 -3.89
CA GLU A 57 6.85 -13.66 -3.70
C GLU A 57 7.08 -12.19 -3.37
N LEU A 58 6.45 -11.25 -4.08
CA LEU A 58 6.53 -9.81 -3.79
C LEU A 58 5.92 -9.48 -2.42
N ALA A 59 4.78 -10.08 -2.09
CA ALA A 59 4.14 -9.88 -0.80
C ALA A 59 5.02 -10.42 0.34
N ALA A 60 5.64 -11.61 0.17
CA ALA A 60 6.59 -12.17 1.12
C ALA A 60 7.83 -11.29 1.28
N TYR A 61 8.37 -10.79 0.16
CA TYR A 61 9.53 -9.91 0.20
C TYR A 61 9.28 -8.63 1.01
N PHE A 62 8.22 -7.88 0.70
CA PHE A 62 7.95 -6.62 1.38
C PHE A 62 7.46 -6.80 2.82
N SER A 63 6.72 -7.86 3.11
CA SER A 63 6.32 -8.17 4.48
C SER A 63 7.48 -8.56 5.38
N GLY A 64 8.54 -9.13 4.81
CA GLY A 64 9.78 -9.48 5.51
C GLY A 64 10.76 -8.31 5.69
N GLN A 65 10.51 -7.16 5.08
CA GLN A 65 11.37 -5.99 5.25
C GLN A 65 11.11 -5.32 6.61
N GLU A 66 12.16 -4.71 7.17
CA GLU A 66 12.03 -3.96 8.41
C GLU A 66 11.18 -2.71 8.20
N ALA A 67 10.10 -2.59 9.00
CA ALA A 67 9.28 -1.39 9.01
C ALA A 67 10.06 -0.24 9.63
N VAL A 68 9.93 0.95 9.03
CA VAL A 68 10.57 2.16 9.56
C VAL A 68 9.54 3.07 10.21
N PRO A 69 9.90 3.80 11.29
CA PRO A 69 9.03 4.80 11.87
C PRO A 69 8.71 5.89 10.84
N GLY A 70 7.61 6.56 11.05
CA GLY A 70 7.30 7.78 10.31
C GLY A 70 7.88 9.01 10.99
N GLU A 71 7.49 10.17 10.49
CA GLU A 71 7.89 11.45 11.06
C GLU A 71 7.06 11.80 12.28
N ALA A 72 7.68 12.47 13.26
CA ALA A 72 6.97 12.99 14.41
C ALA A 72 6.11 14.18 13.96
N GLY A 73 4.81 14.13 14.26
CA GLY A 73 3.88 15.21 13.94
C GLY A 73 3.71 16.24 15.06
N ASP A 74 2.81 17.21 14.82
CA ASP A 74 2.37 18.16 15.83
C ASP A 74 1.71 17.41 17.01
N ARG A 75 2.13 17.75 18.25
CA ARG A 75 1.66 17.07 19.48
C ARG A 75 0.15 17.15 19.67
N MET A 76 -0.48 18.26 19.32
CA MET A 76 -1.93 18.40 19.43
C MET A 76 -2.67 17.46 18.50
N LEU A 77 -2.15 17.31 17.28
CA LEU A 77 -2.68 16.32 16.32
C LEU A 77 -2.46 14.88 16.80
N LEU A 78 -1.31 14.60 17.40
CA LEU A 78 -1.01 13.26 17.93
C LEU A 78 -1.96 12.86 19.06
N ASP A 79 -2.22 13.77 20.01
CA ASP A 79 -3.12 13.50 21.13
C ASP A 79 -4.58 13.29 20.66
N ALA A 80 -5.05 14.15 19.75
CA ALA A 80 -6.37 13.98 19.12
C ALA A 80 -6.46 12.68 18.29
N GLY A 81 -5.42 12.39 17.50
CA GLY A 81 -5.34 11.17 16.69
C GLY A 81 -5.31 9.91 17.53
N LYS A 82 -4.58 9.93 18.67
CA LYS A 82 -4.57 8.84 19.63
C LYS A 82 -5.96 8.55 20.18
N ALA A 83 -6.70 9.58 20.57
CA ALA A 83 -8.06 9.43 21.07
C ALA A 83 -8.96 8.76 20.02
N ILE A 84 -8.88 9.22 18.76
CA ILE A 84 -9.65 8.63 17.66
C ILE A 84 -9.22 7.18 17.40
N PHE A 85 -7.92 6.89 17.37
CA PHE A 85 -7.41 5.54 17.09
C PHE A 85 -7.87 4.54 18.14
N VAL A 86 -7.80 4.91 19.43
CA VAL A 86 -8.07 4.01 20.56
C VAL A 86 -9.55 3.90 20.89
N ALA A 87 -10.30 5.01 20.84
CA ALA A 87 -11.68 5.07 21.29
C ALA A 87 -12.70 5.31 20.16
N GLY A 88 -12.26 5.68 18.96
CA GLY A 88 -13.15 6.12 17.89
C GLY A 88 -13.76 7.49 18.17
N LEU A 89 -14.89 7.74 17.52
CA LEU A 89 -15.73 8.92 17.73
C LEU A 89 -17.18 8.44 17.94
N PRO A 90 -17.55 8.02 19.16
CA PRO A 90 -18.87 7.43 19.44
C PRO A 90 -20.02 8.32 19.00
N ASP A 91 -19.93 9.63 19.25
CA ASP A 91 -20.97 10.61 18.87
C ASP A 91 -21.17 10.73 17.35
N LYS A 92 -20.19 10.30 16.56
CA LYS A 92 -20.25 10.26 15.08
C LYS A 92 -20.45 8.83 14.55
N GLY A 93 -20.53 7.82 15.41
CA GLY A 93 -20.61 6.42 15.00
C GLY A 93 -19.33 5.89 14.36
N VAL A 94 -18.18 6.50 14.62
CA VAL A 94 -16.86 6.06 14.12
C VAL A 94 -16.27 5.05 15.10
N ALA A 95 -16.10 3.82 14.64
CA ALA A 95 -15.50 2.75 15.43
C ALA A 95 -14.01 3.01 15.72
N ALA A 96 -13.51 2.47 16.84
CA ALA A 96 -12.09 2.52 17.19
C ALA A 96 -11.24 1.74 16.18
N CYS A 97 -10.16 2.35 15.70
CA CYS A 97 -9.25 1.75 14.69
C CYS A 97 -8.50 0.54 15.24
N ILE A 98 -8.19 0.59 16.53
CA ILE A 98 -7.45 -0.45 17.28
C ILE A 98 -8.07 -1.84 17.14
N GLY A 99 -9.41 -1.93 17.02
CA GLY A 99 -10.12 -3.22 16.94
C GLY A 99 -9.75 -4.06 15.71
N CYS A 100 -9.39 -3.43 14.61
CA CYS A 100 -9.01 -4.12 13.37
C CYS A 100 -7.53 -3.97 13.04
N HIS A 101 -6.93 -2.81 13.35
CA HIS A 101 -5.55 -2.53 12.96
C HIS A 101 -4.51 -2.85 14.04
N GLY A 102 -4.95 -3.41 15.19
CA GLY A 102 -4.07 -3.76 16.30
C GLY A 102 -3.76 -2.59 17.23
N GLN A 103 -3.27 -2.90 18.45
CA GLN A 103 -3.05 -1.89 19.51
C GLN A 103 -2.01 -0.86 19.14
N HIS A 104 -1.05 -1.25 18.31
CA HIS A 104 0.06 -0.42 17.86
C HIS A 104 -0.02 -0.15 16.34
N GLY A 105 -1.17 -0.39 15.71
CA GLY A 105 -1.32 -0.21 14.28
C GLY A 105 -0.52 -1.21 13.44
N GLU A 106 -0.17 -2.37 14.01
CA GLU A 106 0.63 -3.43 13.39
C GLU A 106 -0.13 -4.22 12.31
N GLY A 107 -1.45 -4.08 12.29
CA GLY A 107 -2.32 -4.87 11.43
C GLY A 107 -2.62 -6.26 11.98
N LEU A 108 -3.80 -6.79 11.62
CA LEU A 108 -4.24 -8.13 11.99
C LEU A 108 -4.75 -8.84 10.74
N ASP A 109 -4.27 -10.04 10.46
CA ASP A 109 -4.64 -10.82 9.28
C ASP A 109 -4.58 -9.99 7.98
N ARG A 110 -5.74 -9.73 7.35
CA ARG A 110 -5.89 -8.94 6.14
C ARG A 110 -6.05 -7.44 6.40
N PHE A 111 -6.18 -7.03 7.65
CA PHE A 111 -6.16 -5.62 8.00
C PHE A 111 -4.74 -5.07 7.97
N PRO A 112 -4.49 -3.98 7.24
CA PRO A 112 -3.12 -3.51 7.04
C PRO A 112 -2.48 -2.94 8.29
N ARG A 113 -1.15 -3.06 8.36
CA ARG A 113 -0.31 -2.25 9.21
C ARG A 113 -0.50 -0.78 8.83
N LEU A 114 -0.74 0.06 9.82
CA LEU A 114 -0.83 1.51 9.71
C LEU A 114 0.39 2.21 10.33
N ALA A 115 1.02 1.57 11.32
CA ALA A 115 2.16 2.15 12.03
C ALA A 115 3.30 2.55 11.09
N GLY A 116 3.73 3.80 11.22
CA GLY A 116 4.79 4.38 10.40
C GLY A 116 4.39 4.75 8.97
N GLN A 117 3.13 4.54 8.55
CA GLN A 117 2.67 4.88 7.21
C GLN A 117 2.55 6.40 7.04
N HIS A 118 2.87 6.92 5.87
CA HIS A 118 2.75 8.34 5.54
C HIS A 118 1.36 8.90 5.84
N ALA A 119 1.27 9.96 6.64
CA ALA A 119 0.00 10.59 7.00
C ALA A 119 -0.80 11.03 5.76
N ASP A 120 -0.17 11.64 4.77
CA ASP A 120 -0.82 12.06 3.54
C ASP A 120 -1.42 10.87 2.76
N TYR A 121 -0.71 9.71 2.76
CA TYR A 121 -1.24 8.50 2.15
C TYR A 121 -2.47 8.00 2.92
N VAL A 122 -2.41 7.99 4.26
CA VAL A 122 -3.53 7.56 5.10
C VAL A 122 -4.74 8.46 4.89
N VAL A 123 -4.59 9.79 4.95
CA VAL A 123 -5.68 10.75 4.68
C VAL A 123 -6.30 10.51 3.31
N LYS A 124 -5.46 10.34 2.28
CA LYS A 124 -5.94 10.05 0.91
C LYS A 124 -6.77 8.76 0.88
N GLN A 125 -6.34 7.69 1.55
CA GLN A 125 -7.09 6.44 1.56
C GLN A 125 -8.42 6.57 2.33
N LEU A 126 -8.43 7.28 3.45
CA LEU A 126 -9.66 7.54 4.22
C LEU A 126 -10.69 8.30 3.37
N ARG A 127 -10.26 9.31 2.60
CA ARG A 127 -11.14 10.02 1.65
C ARG A 127 -11.68 9.08 0.57
N ILE A 128 -10.81 8.26 -0.05
CA ILE A 128 -11.22 7.30 -1.08
C ILE A 128 -12.27 6.32 -0.51
N PHE A 129 -12.07 5.80 0.68
CA PHE A 129 -13.07 4.95 1.33
C PHE A 129 -14.38 5.66 1.60
N ARG A 130 -14.34 6.90 2.10
CA ARG A 130 -15.54 7.70 2.39
C ARG A 130 -16.34 8.02 1.13
N GLU A 131 -15.66 8.40 0.06
CA GLU A 131 -16.25 9.06 -1.10
C GLU A 131 -16.53 8.13 -2.29
N THR A 132 -15.92 6.92 -2.30
CA THR A 132 -15.98 6.03 -3.46
C THR A 132 -16.16 4.56 -3.08
N ASP A 133 -16.48 3.74 -4.08
CA ASP A 133 -16.52 2.27 -3.99
C ASP A 133 -15.36 1.62 -4.76
N THR A 134 -14.33 2.40 -5.09
CA THR A 134 -13.20 1.96 -5.93
C THR A 134 -12.22 1.02 -5.23
N ARG A 135 -12.48 0.69 -3.95
CA ARG A 135 -11.71 -0.27 -3.15
C ARG A 135 -12.65 -1.28 -2.47
N PRO A 136 -13.19 -2.26 -3.18
CA PRO A 136 -14.25 -3.14 -2.70
C PRO A 136 -13.86 -3.98 -1.46
N ARG A 137 -12.61 -4.44 -1.35
CA ARG A 137 -12.14 -5.15 -0.12
C ARG A 137 -12.12 -4.25 1.12
N GLY A 138 -12.05 -2.94 0.92
CA GLY A 138 -12.10 -1.96 2.01
C GLY A 138 -13.52 -1.45 2.30
N ALA A 139 -14.57 -2.13 1.88
CA ALA A 139 -15.95 -1.68 2.05
C ALA A 139 -16.32 -1.37 3.51
N VAL A 140 -15.78 -2.14 4.46
CA VAL A 140 -15.95 -1.87 5.89
C VAL A 140 -15.43 -0.48 6.29
N MET A 141 -14.36 -0.02 5.67
CA MET A 141 -13.79 1.30 5.94
C MET A 141 -14.70 2.44 5.48
N LYS A 142 -15.57 2.21 4.48
CA LYS A 142 -16.56 3.21 4.06
C LYS A 142 -17.48 3.58 5.23
N SER A 143 -17.97 2.59 5.95
CA SER A 143 -18.81 2.82 7.14
C SER A 143 -18.04 3.53 8.25
N VAL A 144 -16.80 3.11 8.50
CA VAL A 144 -15.92 3.74 9.51
C VAL A 144 -15.63 5.19 9.18
N CYS A 145 -15.37 5.52 7.91
CA CYS A 145 -15.00 6.88 7.50
C CYS A 145 -16.17 7.81 7.25
N ALA A 146 -17.42 7.30 7.20
CA ALA A 146 -18.59 8.03 6.72
C ALA A 146 -18.76 9.40 7.37
N ASN A 147 -18.59 9.48 8.69
CA ASN A 147 -18.82 10.70 9.47
C ASN A 147 -17.52 11.37 9.96
N MET A 148 -16.35 10.91 9.50
CA MET A 148 -15.08 11.56 9.82
C MET A 148 -14.93 12.89 9.08
N THR A 149 -14.57 13.93 9.81
CA THR A 149 -14.16 15.20 9.20
C THR A 149 -12.73 15.12 8.65
N GLU A 150 -12.34 16.08 7.83
CA GLU A 150 -10.95 16.21 7.37
C GLU A 150 -9.96 16.36 8.53
N GLN A 151 -10.37 17.05 9.59
CA GLN A 151 -9.56 17.21 10.79
C GLN A 151 -9.37 15.89 11.53
N ASP A 152 -10.45 15.09 11.68
CA ASP A 152 -10.38 13.75 12.28
C ASP A 152 -9.42 12.84 11.49
N MET A 153 -9.52 12.85 10.15
CA MET A 153 -8.64 12.06 9.28
C MET A 153 -7.18 12.47 9.40
N ARG A 154 -6.90 13.78 9.43
CA ARG A 154 -5.53 14.30 9.60
C ARG A 154 -4.96 13.96 10.97
N ALA A 155 -5.76 14.07 12.02
CA ALA A 155 -5.32 13.75 13.37
C ALA A 155 -4.95 12.26 13.50
N VAL A 156 -5.83 11.34 13.08
CA VAL A 156 -5.53 9.91 13.18
C VAL A 156 -4.39 9.50 12.25
N ALA A 157 -4.26 10.13 11.06
CA ALA A 157 -3.16 9.88 10.14
C ALA A 157 -1.81 10.31 10.71
N ALA A 158 -1.72 11.48 11.32
CA ALA A 158 -0.51 11.95 12.01
C ALA A 158 -0.12 11.00 13.16
N TYR A 159 -1.10 10.52 13.91
CA TYR A 159 -0.86 9.59 15.02
C TYR A 159 -0.28 8.25 14.53
N VAL A 160 -0.86 7.65 13.49
CA VAL A 160 -0.37 6.35 12.98
C VAL A 160 0.98 6.47 12.26
N GLU A 161 1.28 7.61 11.65
CA GLU A 161 2.61 7.88 11.09
C GLU A 161 3.68 7.93 12.20
N ALA A 162 3.37 8.56 13.33
CA ALA A 162 4.28 8.70 14.45
C ALA A 162 4.49 7.42 15.28
N PHE A 163 3.75 6.33 15.00
CA PHE A 163 3.96 5.07 15.70
C PHE A 163 5.37 4.55 15.47
N PRO A 164 6.07 4.09 16.54
CA PRO A 164 7.37 3.44 16.41
C PRO A 164 7.28 2.19 15.52
N ALA A 165 8.33 1.92 14.76
CA ALA A 165 8.40 0.73 13.91
C ALA A 165 8.34 -0.58 14.70
N GLU A 166 8.83 -0.57 15.96
CA GLU A 166 8.94 -1.71 16.86
C GLU A 166 7.59 -2.19 17.42
N ALA A 167 6.51 -1.46 17.17
CA ALA A 167 5.19 -1.84 17.63
C ALA A 167 4.74 -3.13 16.92
N GLY A 168 5.09 -4.27 17.46
CA GLY A 168 4.39 -5.53 17.24
C GLY A 168 4.97 -6.53 16.26
N VAL A 169 6.23 -6.47 15.81
CA VAL A 169 6.80 -7.59 15.05
C VAL A 169 8.22 -7.92 15.49
N SER A 170 8.33 -8.90 16.40
CA SER A 170 9.53 -9.73 16.49
C SER A 170 9.48 -10.74 15.33
N VAL A 171 9.84 -10.32 14.14
CA VAL A 171 10.15 -11.26 13.06
C VAL A 171 11.64 -11.52 13.12
N LYS A 172 12.00 -12.76 13.57
CA LYS A 172 13.35 -13.28 13.41
C LYS A 172 13.77 -13.06 11.95
N PRO A 173 14.92 -12.40 11.66
CA PRO A 173 15.38 -12.24 10.31
C PRO A 173 15.46 -13.63 9.64
N PRO A 174 15.12 -13.76 8.35
CA PRO A 174 15.44 -14.97 7.63
C PRO A 174 16.97 -15.15 7.72
N GLU A 175 17.40 -16.33 8.11
CA GLU A 175 18.82 -16.67 8.18
C GLU A 175 19.44 -16.36 6.82
N ALA A 176 20.55 -15.62 6.83
CA ALA A 176 21.28 -15.21 5.64
C ALA A 176 21.80 -16.45 4.92
N GLY A 177 21.04 -16.93 3.95
CA GLY A 177 21.31 -18.15 3.21
C GLY A 177 20.51 -18.25 1.92
N ALA A 178 20.43 -17.16 1.15
CA ALA A 178 20.19 -17.24 -0.28
C ALA A 178 20.50 -15.85 -0.89
N SER A 179 21.65 -15.75 -1.51
CA SER A 179 21.95 -14.72 -2.49
C SER A 179 20.96 -14.90 -3.65
N ALA A 180 19.80 -14.29 -3.53
CA ALA A 180 18.90 -14.14 -4.64
C ALA A 180 19.26 -12.87 -5.37
N ASN A 181 20.21 -12.97 -6.30
CA ASN A 181 20.24 -12.00 -7.39
C ASN A 181 18.85 -12.03 -8.04
N PRO A 182 18.25 -10.87 -8.32
CA PRO A 182 17.03 -10.83 -9.12
C PRO A 182 17.30 -11.55 -10.44
N PRO A 183 16.35 -12.33 -10.97
CA PRO A 183 16.52 -12.96 -12.26
C PRO A 183 16.82 -11.86 -13.28
N GLU A 184 17.96 -12.00 -13.99
CA GLU A 184 18.26 -11.14 -15.13
C GLU A 184 17.09 -11.28 -16.10
N ALA A 185 16.46 -10.15 -16.41
CA ALA A 185 15.46 -10.11 -17.45
C ALA A 185 16.19 -10.39 -18.77
N ASP A 186 15.96 -11.56 -19.34
CA ASP A 186 16.38 -11.89 -20.71
C ASP A 186 15.63 -10.96 -21.67
N VAL A 187 16.24 -9.81 -21.95
CA VAL A 187 15.80 -8.89 -22.99
C VAL A 187 16.54 -9.26 -24.27
N SER A 188 16.22 -10.40 -24.84
CA SER A 188 16.58 -10.69 -26.22
C SER A 188 15.65 -9.91 -27.16
N VAL A 189 15.91 -8.63 -27.32
CA VAL A 189 15.34 -7.85 -28.42
C VAL A 189 16.17 -8.17 -29.66
N GLY A 190 15.67 -9.08 -30.48
CA GLY A 190 16.20 -9.29 -31.83
C GLY A 190 16.10 -8.00 -32.65
N PRO A 191 17.09 -7.74 -33.56
CA PRO A 191 17.03 -6.56 -34.39
C PRO A 191 15.81 -6.58 -35.34
N PRO A 192 15.22 -5.44 -35.67
CA PRO A 192 14.09 -5.38 -36.61
C PRO A 192 14.55 -5.80 -37.98
N GLU A 193 13.86 -6.77 -38.57
CA GLU A 193 14.06 -7.17 -39.95
C GLU A 193 13.83 -5.97 -40.89
N ALA A 194 14.80 -5.65 -41.67
CA ALA A 194 14.73 -4.64 -42.73
C ALA A 194 13.78 -5.11 -43.83
N GLY A 195 12.58 -4.51 -43.87
CA GLY A 195 11.63 -4.72 -44.93
C GLY A 195 12.20 -4.31 -46.28
N ALA A 196 12.22 -5.25 -47.19
CA ALA A 196 12.66 -5.06 -48.58
C ALA A 196 11.72 -4.06 -49.30
N SER A 197 12.34 -3.04 -49.88
CA SER A 197 11.69 -2.10 -50.79
C SER A 197 11.34 -2.81 -52.10
N ALA A 198 10.07 -2.90 -52.42
CA ALA A 198 9.62 -3.23 -53.77
C ALA A 198 9.46 -1.95 -54.58
N SER A 199 10.29 -1.85 -55.64
CA SER A 199 10.17 -0.83 -56.69
C SER A 199 8.83 -1.01 -57.49
N PRO A 200 8.22 0.10 -57.95
CA PRO A 200 7.12 -0.02 -58.91
C PRO A 200 7.65 -0.23 -60.30
N ALA A 201 7.07 -1.23 -61.00
CA ALA A 201 7.29 -1.43 -62.42
C ALA A 201 6.37 -0.45 -63.21
N GLU A 202 6.98 0.34 -64.08
CA GLU A 202 6.34 0.99 -65.21
C GLU A 202 5.92 -0.06 -66.25
N THR A 203 4.74 0.15 -66.79
CA THR A 203 4.32 -0.12 -68.22
C THR A 203 2.88 0.24 -68.31
N GLY A 204 2.49 1.07 -69.21
CA GLY A 204 2.38 1.07 -70.62
C GLY A 204 0.90 1.37 -70.97
#